data_ba4dc1125e1207f8f142de0d738f1350
#
_entry.id   ba4dc1125e1207f8f142de0d738f1350
#
_cell.length_a   1.000
_cell.length_b   1.000
_cell.length_c   1.000
_cell.angle_alpha   90.00
_cell.angle_beta   90.00
_cell.angle_gamma   90.00
#
_symmetry.space_group_name_H-M   'P 1'
#
loop_
_entity.id
_entity.type
_entity.pdbx_description
1 polymer ?
#
loop_
_entity_poly.entity_id
_entity_poly.type
_entity_poly.pdbx_seq_one_letter_code
_entity_poly.pdbx_strand_id
1 'polypeptide(L)'
;YTPSGRCIQKPYEKGHGEEYENDLIARYERGEFFSQDSIHQDGEQYRTSIGRIVYGGGGITPDIFVPYEDTTAVTSYYREAVFTGLIRQFAFAYSDENREKLSALRTAERMEQFLRRENLLEKFAQFAEKRQLRRRNLMLQKSRRLFERNIYGSIIYNVGEMKDYLMFLGKDDPVVIKAQEILDQGKSFPENEEL
;
A
#
# COMPACT_ATOMS: atom_id res chain seq x y z
N TYR A 1 -12.81 23.28 0.91
CA TYR A 1 -11.86 24.36 1.23
C TYR A 1 -11.28 24.14 2.62
N THR A 2 -9.98 24.43 2.79
CA THR A 2 -9.32 24.46 4.11
C THR A 2 -9.68 25.75 4.86
N PRO A 3 -9.38 25.87 6.18
CA PRO A 3 -9.62 27.11 6.92
C PRO A 3 -8.92 28.35 6.33
N SER A 4 -7.81 28.17 5.60
CA SER A 4 -7.12 29.24 4.86
C SER A 4 -7.76 29.61 3.52
N GLY A 5 -8.91 29.03 3.15
CA GLY A 5 -9.59 29.26 1.89
C GLY A 5 -9.01 28.47 0.69
N ARG A 6 -7.96 27.64 0.91
CA ARG A 6 -7.35 26.83 -0.14
C ARG A 6 -8.29 25.74 -0.61
N CYS A 7 -8.49 25.61 -1.93
CA CYS A 7 -9.08 24.44 -2.54
C CYS A 7 -7.98 23.41 -2.82
N ILE A 8 -8.10 22.21 -2.27
CA ILE A 8 -7.17 21.12 -2.51
C ILE A 8 -7.54 20.24 -3.70
N GLN A 9 -8.77 20.40 -4.20
CA GLN A 9 -9.24 19.63 -5.33
C GLN A 9 -8.66 20.21 -6.63
N LYS A 10 -8.25 19.32 -7.54
CA LYS A 10 -7.89 19.71 -8.90
C LYS A 10 -9.08 20.43 -9.57
N PRO A 11 -8.83 21.51 -10.30
CA PRO A 11 -9.89 22.17 -11.08
C PRO A 11 -10.60 21.18 -12.00
N TYR A 12 -11.91 21.22 -12.00
CA TYR A 12 -12.74 20.39 -12.87
C TYR A 12 -13.41 21.28 -13.91
N GLU A 13 -13.18 20.99 -15.19
CA GLU A 13 -13.85 21.66 -16.29
C GLU A 13 -14.89 20.74 -16.91
N LYS A 14 -16.10 21.27 -17.14
CA LYS A 14 -17.20 20.51 -17.74
C LYS A 14 -16.80 20.10 -19.17
N GLY A 15 -16.84 18.80 -19.45
CA GLY A 15 -16.41 18.23 -20.73
C GLY A 15 -15.00 17.63 -20.75
N HIS A 16 -14.18 17.84 -19.70
CA HIS A 16 -12.81 17.33 -19.56
C HIS A 16 -12.69 16.24 -18.47
N GLY A 17 -13.73 15.40 -18.32
CA GLY A 17 -13.76 14.33 -17.30
C GLY A 17 -12.65 13.31 -17.47
N GLU A 18 -12.30 12.94 -18.69
CA GLU A 18 -11.22 11.98 -18.97
C GLU A 18 -9.84 12.48 -18.53
N GLU A 19 -9.55 13.78 -18.70
CA GLU A 19 -8.30 14.39 -18.24
C GLU A 19 -8.20 14.38 -16.71
N TYR A 20 -9.33 14.59 -16.04
CA TYR A 20 -9.42 14.52 -14.59
C TYR A 20 -9.17 13.11 -14.06
N GLU A 21 -9.80 12.10 -14.68
CA GLU A 21 -9.66 10.70 -14.31
C GLU A 21 -8.26 10.13 -14.61
N ASN A 22 -7.64 10.57 -15.71
CA ASN A 22 -6.31 10.13 -16.13
C ASN A 22 -5.16 10.84 -15.41
N ASP A 23 -5.43 11.82 -14.55
CA ASP A 23 -4.39 12.58 -13.85
C ASP A 23 -3.43 11.68 -13.05
N LEU A 24 -3.97 10.67 -12.36
CA LEU A 24 -3.15 9.72 -11.60
C LEU A 24 -2.18 8.94 -12.50
N ILE A 25 -2.63 8.55 -13.70
CA ILE A 25 -1.80 7.85 -14.67
C ILE A 25 -0.72 8.79 -15.20
N ALA A 26 -1.09 10.03 -15.55
CA ALA A 26 -0.15 11.03 -16.02
C ALA A 26 0.94 11.35 -14.97
N ARG A 27 0.58 11.44 -13.69
CA ARG A 27 1.53 11.62 -12.58
C ARG A 27 2.47 10.42 -12.43
N TYR A 28 1.95 9.22 -12.60
CA TYR A 28 2.75 7.99 -12.60
C TYR A 28 3.78 8.00 -13.76
N GLU A 29 3.35 8.37 -14.96
CA GLU A 29 4.22 8.45 -16.15
C GLU A 29 5.28 9.55 -16.03
N ARG A 30 4.98 10.68 -15.36
CA ARG A 30 5.96 11.72 -15.04
C ARG A 30 6.95 11.34 -13.94
N GLY A 31 6.75 10.18 -13.28
CA GLY A 31 7.64 9.69 -12.24
C GLY A 31 7.44 10.32 -10.85
N GLU A 32 6.33 11.04 -10.62
CA GLU A 32 6.05 11.73 -9.35
C GLU A 32 5.94 10.79 -8.13
N PHE A 33 5.70 9.49 -8.36
CA PHE A 33 5.66 8.49 -7.29
C PHE A 33 7.03 7.89 -6.97
N PHE A 34 8.03 8.16 -7.78
CA PHE A 34 9.36 7.54 -7.67
C PHE A 34 10.45 8.54 -7.33
N SER A 35 10.26 9.83 -7.65
CA SER A 35 11.25 10.88 -7.40
C SER A 35 10.58 12.18 -6.94
N GLN A 36 11.12 12.77 -5.88
CA GLN A 36 10.68 14.07 -5.37
C GLN A 36 10.89 15.17 -6.42
N ASP A 37 11.97 15.11 -7.17
CA ASP A 37 12.32 16.10 -8.20
C ASP A 37 11.31 16.16 -9.36
N SER A 38 10.50 15.10 -9.51
CA SER A 38 9.45 15.03 -10.53
C SER A 38 8.14 15.67 -10.09
N ILE A 39 8.02 16.10 -8.82
CA ILE A 39 6.80 16.69 -8.27
C ILE A 39 6.76 18.17 -8.63
N HIS A 40 5.78 18.56 -9.46
CA HIS A 40 5.54 19.93 -9.85
C HIS A 40 4.40 20.52 -9.03
N GLN A 41 4.62 21.71 -8.46
CA GLN A 41 3.65 22.44 -7.65
C GLN A 41 3.32 23.77 -8.36
N ASP A 42 2.39 23.70 -9.30
CA ASP A 42 2.02 24.85 -10.17
C ASP A 42 0.79 25.62 -9.66
N GLY A 43 0.26 25.28 -8.47
CA GLY A 43 -0.94 25.87 -7.92
C GLY A 43 -0.72 27.24 -7.25
N GLU A 44 -1.82 27.93 -6.96
CA GLU A 44 -1.81 29.17 -6.18
C GLU A 44 -1.23 28.93 -4.78
N GLN A 45 -0.38 29.84 -4.31
CA GLN A 45 0.27 29.72 -3.01
C GLN A 45 -0.62 30.25 -1.87
N TYR A 46 -0.70 29.48 -0.80
CA TYR A 46 -1.39 29.84 0.43
C TYR A 46 -0.45 29.71 1.61
N ARG A 47 -0.76 30.43 2.71
CA ARG A 47 -0.03 30.30 3.98
C ARG A 47 -0.91 29.64 5.03
N THR A 48 -0.35 28.68 5.74
CA THR A 48 -1.00 28.10 6.91
C THR A 48 -0.96 29.08 8.10
N SER A 49 -1.71 28.77 9.18
CA SER A 49 -1.69 29.56 10.41
C SER A 49 -0.31 29.67 11.08
N ILE A 50 0.58 28.72 10.80
CA ILE A 50 1.97 28.71 11.28
C ILE A 50 2.96 29.25 10.25
N GLY A 51 2.48 29.86 9.16
CA GLY A 51 3.31 30.56 8.16
C GLY A 51 3.87 29.70 7.03
N ARG A 52 3.63 28.37 7.02
CA ARG A 52 4.11 27.47 5.94
C ARG A 52 3.44 27.78 4.60
N ILE A 53 4.20 27.72 3.52
CA ILE A 53 3.69 27.82 2.16
C ILE A 53 3.13 26.45 1.74
N VAL A 54 1.92 26.47 1.20
CA VAL A 54 1.24 25.30 0.64
C VAL A 54 0.54 25.69 -0.66
N TYR A 55 0.31 24.73 -1.54
CA TYR A 55 -0.24 24.98 -2.88
C TYR A 55 -1.67 24.47 -2.99
N GLY A 56 -2.48 25.16 -3.78
CA GLY A 56 -3.86 24.78 -4.11
C GLY A 56 -3.95 23.92 -5.37
N GLY A 57 -5.12 23.31 -5.62
CA GLY A 57 -5.45 22.70 -6.92
C GLY A 57 -4.88 21.33 -7.24
N GLY A 58 -3.85 20.87 -6.51
CA GLY A 58 -3.12 19.63 -6.82
C GLY A 58 -3.21 18.53 -5.77
N GLY A 59 -4.15 18.61 -4.85
CA GLY A 59 -4.22 17.69 -3.71
C GLY A 59 -3.40 18.19 -2.52
N ILE A 60 -2.87 17.26 -1.71
CA ILE A 60 -1.99 17.54 -0.57
C ILE A 60 -0.65 16.89 -0.86
N THR A 61 0.38 17.71 -1.02
CA THR A 61 1.75 17.22 -1.17
C THR A 61 2.32 16.91 0.21
N PRO A 62 2.91 15.73 0.42
CA PRO A 62 3.57 15.38 1.67
C PRO A 62 4.82 16.23 1.89
N ASP A 63 5.15 16.54 3.14
CA ASP A 63 6.38 17.26 3.50
C ASP A 63 7.62 16.38 3.35
N ILE A 64 7.45 15.08 3.53
CA ILE A 64 8.53 14.10 3.39
C ILE A 64 8.12 13.11 2.33
N PHE A 65 8.89 13.07 1.27
CA PHE A 65 8.67 12.15 0.18
C PHE A 65 9.21 10.76 0.53
N VAL A 66 8.35 9.75 0.33
CA VAL A 66 8.74 8.34 0.40
C VAL A 66 8.38 7.71 -0.94
N PRO A 67 9.38 7.30 -1.75
CA PRO A 67 9.10 6.74 -3.07
C PRO A 67 8.36 5.40 -2.96
N TYR A 68 7.54 5.11 -3.97
CA TYR A 68 6.97 3.78 -4.10
C TYR A 68 8.08 2.74 -4.29
N GLU A 69 7.90 1.58 -3.67
CA GLU A 69 8.80 0.44 -3.85
C GLU A 69 8.82 -0.01 -5.32
N ASP A 70 9.93 -0.63 -5.72
CA ASP A 70 10.12 -1.22 -7.05
C ASP A 70 8.98 -2.18 -7.40
N THR A 71 8.25 -1.84 -8.46
CA THR A 71 7.14 -2.65 -8.97
C THR A 71 7.59 -3.87 -9.78
N THR A 72 8.91 -4.07 -9.97
CA THR A 72 9.46 -5.20 -10.77
C THR A 72 9.10 -6.58 -10.20
N ALA A 73 8.79 -6.64 -8.90
CA ALA A 73 8.29 -7.86 -8.25
C ALA A 73 6.82 -8.19 -8.60
N VAL A 74 6.07 -7.25 -9.21
CA VAL A 74 4.67 -7.43 -9.60
C VAL A 74 4.59 -8.16 -10.94
N THR A 75 4.66 -9.50 -10.90
CA THR A 75 4.56 -10.33 -12.11
C THR A 75 3.11 -10.43 -12.64
N SER A 76 2.94 -10.83 -13.91
CA SER A 76 1.61 -11.10 -14.47
C SER A 76 0.87 -12.20 -13.72
N TYR A 77 1.58 -13.21 -13.22
CA TYR A 77 0.99 -14.28 -12.40
C TYR A 77 0.41 -13.74 -11.07
N TYR A 78 1.14 -12.83 -10.40
CA TYR A 78 0.64 -12.19 -9.19
C TYR A 78 -0.58 -11.30 -9.48
N ARG A 79 -0.51 -10.47 -10.54
CA ARG A 79 -1.64 -9.61 -10.93
C ARG A 79 -2.89 -10.42 -11.22
N GLU A 80 -2.77 -11.52 -11.95
CA GLU A 80 -3.88 -12.41 -12.27
C GLU A 80 -4.48 -13.04 -11.01
N ALA A 81 -3.64 -13.51 -10.08
CA ALA A 81 -4.08 -14.07 -8.81
C ALA A 81 -4.82 -13.06 -7.92
N VAL A 82 -4.39 -11.78 -7.94
CA VAL A 82 -5.08 -10.68 -7.24
C VAL A 82 -6.40 -10.34 -7.92
N PHE A 83 -6.38 -10.13 -9.24
CA PHE A 83 -7.55 -9.70 -10.02
C PHE A 83 -8.69 -10.73 -9.98
N THR A 84 -8.35 -12.02 -10.08
CA THR A 84 -9.33 -13.12 -9.98
C THR A 84 -9.81 -13.40 -8.56
N GLY A 85 -9.22 -12.75 -7.56
CA GLY A 85 -9.54 -12.95 -6.15
C GLY A 85 -9.07 -14.27 -5.56
N LEU A 86 -8.23 -15.04 -6.27
CA LEU A 86 -7.77 -16.36 -5.83
C LEU A 86 -6.98 -16.31 -4.53
N ILE A 87 -6.22 -15.24 -4.27
CA ILE A 87 -5.50 -15.07 -3.01
C ILE A 87 -6.48 -14.98 -1.84
N ARG A 88 -7.53 -14.19 -1.97
CA ARG A 88 -8.55 -14.03 -0.93
C ARG A 88 -9.35 -15.32 -0.69
N GLN A 89 -9.71 -16.03 -1.77
CA GLN A 89 -10.41 -17.31 -1.69
C GLN A 89 -9.55 -18.35 -0.97
N PHE A 90 -8.26 -18.43 -1.29
CA PHE A 90 -7.33 -19.33 -0.61
C PHE A 90 -7.18 -18.98 0.87
N ALA A 91 -6.94 -17.70 1.18
CA ALA A 91 -6.81 -17.23 2.55
C ALA A 91 -8.06 -17.50 3.38
N PHE A 92 -9.25 -17.32 2.81
CA PHE A 92 -10.50 -17.60 3.47
C PHE A 92 -10.64 -19.10 3.79
N ALA A 93 -10.43 -19.98 2.79
CA ALA A 93 -10.50 -21.43 2.98
C ALA A 93 -9.49 -21.90 4.03
N TYR A 94 -8.24 -21.41 3.96
CA TYR A 94 -7.20 -21.76 4.93
C TYR A 94 -7.54 -21.26 6.34
N SER A 95 -8.09 -20.05 6.45
CA SER A 95 -8.53 -19.50 7.74
C SER A 95 -9.64 -20.31 8.38
N ASP A 96 -10.58 -20.78 7.58
CA ASP A 96 -11.72 -21.57 8.07
C ASP A 96 -11.27 -22.95 8.55
N GLU A 97 -10.45 -23.64 7.78
CA GLU A 97 -9.86 -24.93 8.14
C GLU A 97 -8.96 -24.89 9.41
N ASN A 98 -8.35 -23.74 9.70
CA ASN A 98 -7.38 -23.59 10.80
C ASN A 98 -7.83 -22.59 11.87
N ARG A 99 -9.10 -22.22 11.90
CA ARG A 99 -9.64 -21.14 12.74
C ARG A 99 -9.27 -21.27 14.22
N GLU A 100 -9.45 -22.44 14.81
CA GLU A 100 -9.14 -22.68 16.21
C GLU A 100 -7.66 -22.44 16.54
N LYS A 101 -6.75 -22.99 15.70
CA LYS A 101 -5.31 -22.82 15.87
C LYS A 101 -4.88 -21.37 15.73
N LEU A 102 -5.39 -20.69 14.69
CA LEU A 102 -5.05 -19.31 14.40
C LEU A 102 -5.57 -18.36 15.48
N SER A 103 -6.81 -18.53 15.94
CA SER A 103 -7.41 -17.70 17.00
C SER A 103 -6.69 -17.89 18.35
N ALA A 104 -6.13 -19.06 18.62
CA ALA A 104 -5.33 -19.30 19.84
C ALA A 104 -4.02 -18.50 19.87
N LEU A 105 -3.51 -18.02 18.73
CA LEU A 105 -2.26 -17.26 18.65
C LEU A 105 -2.39 -15.81 19.15
N ARG A 106 -3.59 -15.24 19.11
CA ARG A 106 -3.99 -13.94 19.69
C ARG A 106 -3.30 -12.68 19.19
N THR A 107 -2.15 -12.75 18.52
CA THR A 107 -1.44 -11.56 18.00
C THR A 107 -0.98 -11.76 16.56
N ALA A 108 -0.86 -10.67 15.81
CA ALA A 108 -0.39 -10.66 14.42
C ALA A 108 0.99 -11.31 14.28
N GLU A 109 1.93 -11.04 15.20
CA GLU A 109 3.30 -11.55 15.15
C GLU A 109 3.33 -13.08 15.30
N ARG A 110 2.54 -13.63 16.23
CA ARG A 110 2.46 -15.07 16.43
C ARG A 110 1.78 -15.76 15.25
N MET A 111 0.74 -15.15 14.69
CA MET A 111 0.09 -15.65 13.47
C MET A 111 1.09 -15.66 12.32
N GLU A 112 1.81 -14.55 12.07
CA GLU A 112 2.82 -14.48 11.03
C GLU A 112 3.91 -15.53 11.19
N GLN A 113 4.46 -15.70 12.40
CA GLN A 113 5.46 -16.72 12.68
C GLN A 113 4.96 -18.15 12.40
N PHE A 114 3.72 -18.43 12.72
CA PHE A 114 3.07 -19.70 12.39
C PHE A 114 2.93 -19.86 10.88
N LEU A 115 2.36 -18.87 10.18
CA LEU A 115 2.10 -18.91 8.74
C LEU A 115 3.38 -19.05 7.89
N ARG A 116 4.49 -18.44 8.33
CA ARG A 116 5.81 -18.59 7.67
C ARG A 116 6.32 -20.05 7.65
N ARG A 117 5.89 -20.89 8.60
CA ARG A 117 6.29 -22.32 8.68
C ARG A 117 5.39 -23.23 7.84
N GLU A 118 4.24 -22.74 7.41
CA GLU A 118 3.18 -23.53 6.77
C GLU A 118 3.34 -23.72 5.26
N ASN A 119 4.42 -23.19 4.66
CA ASN A 119 4.67 -23.26 3.21
C ASN A 119 3.44 -22.85 2.35
N LEU A 120 2.80 -21.74 2.75
CA LEU A 120 1.53 -21.31 2.14
C LEU A 120 1.66 -20.92 0.67
N LEU A 121 2.83 -20.52 0.21
CA LEU A 121 3.06 -20.20 -1.20
C LEU A 121 2.87 -21.43 -2.09
N GLU A 122 3.37 -22.58 -1.65
CA GLU A 122 3.19 -23.86 -2.36
C GLU A 122 1.74 -24.33 -2.33
N LYS A 123 1.12 -24.27 -1.14
CA LYS A 123 -0.31 -24.59 -0.97
C LYS A 123 -1.20 -23.70 -1.85
N PHE A 124 -0.87 -22.41 -1.93
CA PHE A 124 -1.55 -21.46 -2.81
C PHE A 124 -1.38 -21.83 -4.29
N ALA A 125 -0.16 -22.16 -4.72
CA ALA A 125 0.09 -22.52 -6.11
C ALA A 125 -0.75 -23.73 -6.54
N GLN A 126 -0.84 -24.76 -5.70
CA GLN A 126 -1.67 -25.94 -5.93
C GLN A 126 -3.17 -25.62 -5.94
N PHE A 127 -3.62 -24.74 -5.02
CA PHE A 127 -5.00 -24.27 -4.97
C PHE A 127 -5.38 -23.48 -6.24
N ALA A 128 -4.50 -22.61 -6.70
CA ALA A 128 -4.69 -21.77 -7.87
C ALA A 128 -4.71 -22.60 -9.18
N GLU A 129 -3.85 -23.61 -9.27
CA GLU A 129 -3.77 -24.50 -10.43
C GLU A 129 -5.07 -25.31 -10.60
N LYS A 130 -5.66 -25.81 -9.51
CA LYS A 130 -6.98 -26.45 -9.53
C LYS A 130 -8.12 -25.52 -9.99
N ARG A 131 -7.87 -24.20 -10.01
CA ARG A 131 -8.81 -23.14 -10.43
C ARG A 131 -8.36 -22.44 -11.73
N GLN A 132 -7.63 -23.18 -12.58
CA GLN A 132 -7.23 -22.79 -13.92
C GLN A 132 -6.15 -21.68 -13.99
N LEU A 133 -5.57 -21.26 -12.89
CA LEU A 133 -4.38 -20.41 -12.89
C LEU A 133 -3.12 -21.28 -12.99
N ARG A 134 -2.68 -21.53 -14.23
CA ARG A 134 -1.52 -22.40 -14.52
C ARG A 134 -0.28 -21.92 -13.77
N ARG A 135 0.34 -22.82 -13.01
CA ARG A 135 1.53 -22.56 -12.22
C ARG A 135 2.70 -22.02 -13.06
N ARG A 136 3.36 -20.96 -12.57
CA ARG A 136 4.53 -20.31 -13.19
C ARG A 136 5.60 -20.07 -12.12
N ASN A 137 6.46 -21.05 -11.92
CA ASN A 137 7.41 -21.08 -10.79
C ASN A 137 8.31 -19.84 -10.72
N LEU A 138 8.89 -19.38 -11.83
CA LEU A 138 9.76 -18.19 -11.84
C LEU A 138 9.01 -16.93 -11.41
N MET A 139 7.78 -16.75 -11.90
CA MET A 139 6.96 -15.58 -11.53
C MET A 139 6.49 -15.68 -10.08
N LEU A 140 6.13 -16.88 -9.63
CA LEU A 140 5.75 -17.14 -8.24
C LEU A 140 6.89 -16.78 -7.28
N GLN A 141 8.12 -17.20 -7.60
CA GLN A 141 9.29 -16.87 -6.77
C GLN A 141 9.64 -15.38 -6.84
N LYS A 142 9.57 -14.76 -8.02
CA LYS A 142 9.82 -13.33 -8.17
C LYS A 142 8.82 -12.48 -7.36
N SER A 143 7.55 -12.88 -7.29
CA SER A 143 6.51 -12.21 -6.50
C SER A 143 6.32 -12.80 -5.10
N ARG A 144 7.22 -13.65 -4.61
CA ARG A 144 7.07 -14.38 -3.35
C ARG A 144 6.66 -13.48 -2.19
N ARG A 145 7.41 -12.37 -1.95
CA ARG A 145 7.14 -11.43 -0.86
C ARG A 145 5.73 -10.83 -0.96
N LEU A 146 5.29 -10.50 -2.17
CA LEU A 146 3.95 -9.94 -2.41
C LEU A 146 2.85 -10.98 -2.13
N PHE A 147 3.04 -12.22 -2.57
CA PHE A 147 2.12 -13.31 -2.25
C PHE A 147 2.04 -13.56 -0.75
N GLU A 148 3.18 -13.70 -0.08
CA GLU A 148 3.25 -13.94 1.36
C GLU A 148 2.56 -12.82 2.14
N ARG A 149 2.88 -11.56 1.83
CA ARG A 149 2.23 -10.39 2.46
C ARG A 149 0.71 -10.40 2.27
N ASN A 150 0.24 -10.68 1.06
CA ASN A 150 -1.17 -10.65 0.75
C ASN A 150 -1.93 -11.85 1.35
N ILE A 151 -1.35 -13.06 1.29
CA ILE A 151 -1.93 -14.26 1.90
C ILE A 151 -1.98 -14.12 3.43
N TYR A 152 -0.86 -13.77 4.07
CA TYR A 152 -0.78 -13.65 5.52
C TYR A 152 -1.69 -12.54 6.03
N GLY A 153 -1.66 -11.36 5.39
CA GLY A 153 -2.53 -10.26 5.74
C GLY A 153 -4.00 -10.62 5.63
N SER A 154 -4.41 -11.32 4.56
CA SER A 154 -5.79 -11.79 4.39
C SER A 154 -6.19 -12.81 5.47
N ILE A 155 -5.30 -13.72 5.87
CA ILE A 155 -5.56 -14.68 6.94
C ILE A 155 -5.69 -13.97 8.29
N ILE A 156 -4.77 -13.05 8.61
CA ILE A 156 -4.82 -12.25 9.86
C ILE A 156 -6.12 -11.43 9.90
N TYR A 157 -6.52 -10.82 8.79
CA TYR A 157 -7.80 -10.10 8.68
C TYR A 157 -9.02 -10.99 8.96
N ASN A 158 -9.00 -12.24 8.49
CA ASN A 158 -10.13 -13.17 8.63
C ASN A 158 -10.32 -13.71 10.06
N VAL A 159 -9.25 -13.76 10.87
CA VAL A 159 -9.29 -14.41 12.20
C VAL A 159 -8.88 -13.50 13.36
N GLY A 160 -8.15 -12.43 13.09
CA GLY A 160 -7.70 -11.44 14.07
C GLY A 160 -8.63 -10.25 14.18
N GLU A 161 -8.17 -9.24 14.91
CA GLU A 161 -8.82 -7.94 14.98
C GLU A 161 -8.26 -7.00 13.89
N MET A 162 -9.01 -5.95 13.57
CA MET A 162 -8.55 -4.94 12.61
C MET A 162 -7.18 -4.34 12.97
N LYS A 163 -6.92 -4.15 14.26
CA LYS A 163 -5.61 -3.67 14.74
C LYS A 163 -4.46 -4.59 14.37
N ASP A 164 -4.66 -5.92 14.48
CA ASP A 164 -3.63 -6.92 14.14
C ASP A 164 -3.29 -6.87 12.65
N TYR A 165 -4.32 -6.73 11.82
CA TYR A 165 -4.16 -6.57 10.39
C TYR A 165 -3.39 -5.28 10.02
N LEU A 166 -3.76 -4.15 10.62
CA LEU A 166 -3.09 -2.86 10.40
C LEU A 166 -1.64 -2.88 10.89
N MET A 167 -1.36 -3.49 12.04
CA MET A 167 -0.01 -3.68 12.55
C MET A 167 0.83 -4.55 11.61
N PHE A 168 0.25 -5.64 11.09
CA PHE A 168 0.94 -6.49 10.12
C PHE A 168 1.28 -5.74 8.82
N LEU A 169 0.34 -4.95 8.27
CA LEU A 169 0.56 -4.17 7.05
C LEU A 169 1.59 -3.06 7.25
N GLY A 170 1.52 -2.35 8.38
CA GLY A 170 2.40 -1.22 8.67
C GLY A 170 3.84 -1.60 8.95
N LYS A 171 4.09 -2.83 9.38
CA LYS A 171 5.43 -3.32 9.76
C LYS A 171 6.48 -3.16 8.66
N ASP A 172 6.09 -3.42 7.41
CA ASP A 172 6.96 -3.36 6.24
C ASP A 172 6.55 -2.21 5.28
N ASP A 173 5.75 -1.25 5.74
CA ASP A 173 5.34 -0.09 4.96
C ASP A 173 6.41 1.01 5.08
N PRO A 174 7.07 1.41 3.99
CA PRO A 174 8.13 2.40 4.04
C PRO A 174 7.67 3.77 4.53
N VAL A 175 6.40 4.14 4.29
CA VAL A 175 5.83 5.40 4.78
C VAL A 175 5.65 5.35 6.29
N VAL A 176 5.14 4.24 6.84
CA VAL A 176 4.97 4.05 8.29
C VAL A 176 6.33 4.01 8.98
N ILE A 177 7.30 3.29 8.42
CA ILE A 177 8.67 3.21 8.95
C ILE A 177 9.29 4.61 8.98
N LYS A 178 9.19 5.37 7.88
CA LYS A 178 9.73 6.72 7.81
C LYS A 178 9.08 7.68 8.80
N ALA A 179 7.75 7.60 8.95
CA ALA A 179 7.01 8.39 9.93
C ALA A 179 7.47 8.08 11.37
N GLN A 180 7.66 6.80 11.71
CA GLN A 180 8.15 6.39 13.02
C GLN A 180 9.57 6.91 13.29
N GLU A 181 10.49 6.79 12.33
CA GLU A 181 11.85 7.34 12.44
C GLU A 181 11.87 8.84 12.79
N ILE A 182 10.97 9.62 12.16
CA ILE A 182 10.87 11.06 12.37
C ILE A 182 10.32 11.37 13.77
N LEU A 183 9.29 10.65 14.19
CA LEU A 183 8.71 10.81 15.52
C LEU A 183 9.70 10.41 16.62
N ASP A 184 10.46 9.34 16.44
CA ASP A 184 11.50 8.90 17.38
C ASP A 184 12.65 9.91 17.52
N GLN A 185 12.91 10.73 16.48
CA GLN A 185 13.82 11.87 16.53
C GLN A 185 13.24 13.11 17.24
N GLY A 186 12.00 13.03 17.73
CA GLY A 186 11.30 14.14 18.34
C GLY A 186 10.79 15.21 17.37
N LYS A 187 10.82 14.92 16.06
CA LYS A 187 10.32 15.81 15.00
C LYS A 187 8.87 15.47 14.72
N SER A 188 7.96 16.39 14.99
CA SER A 188 6.54 16.27 14.62
C SER A 188 6.20 16.99 13.31
N PHE A 189 6.98 18.01 12.96
CA PHE A 189 6.92 18.73 11.69
C PHE A 189 8.35 19.02 11.22
N PRO A 190 8.71 18.68 9.98
CA PRO A 190 10.01 19.10 9.44
C PRO A 190 10.08 20.63 9.39
N GLU A 191 11.22 21.20 9.74
CA GLU A 191 11.49 22.60 9.56
C GLU A 191 11.65 22.92 8.08
N ASN A 192 11.28 24.14 7.64
CA ASN A 192 11.30 24.54 6.22
C ASN A 192 12.70 24.47 5.56
N GLU A 193 13.76 24.31 6.36
CA GLU A 193 15.15 24.23 5.89
C GLU A 193 15.56 22.80 5.47
N GLU A 194 14.72 21.79 5.69
CA GLU A 194 14.99 20.37 5.35
C GLU A 194 14.19 19.87 4.12
N LEU A 195 13.49 20.77 3.39
CA LEU A 195 12.69 20.45 2.21
C LEU A 195 13.39 20.86 0.91
#